data_5031100b3951bcd8a96b277804da99cd
#
_entry.id   5031100b3951bcd8a96b277804da99cd
#
_cell.length_a   1.000
_cell.length_b   1.000
_cell.length_c   1.000
_cell.angle_alpha   90.00
_cell.angle_beta   90.00
_cell.angle_gamma   90.00
#
_symmetry.space_group_name_H-M   'P 1'
#
loop_
_entity.id
_entity.type
_entity.pdbx_description
1 polymer ?
#
loop_
_entity_poly.entity_id
_entity_poly.type
_entity_poly.pdbx_seq_one_letter_code
_entity_poly.pdbx_strand_id
1 'polypeptide(L)'
;MDINKLITEVNAEYMPLKLKSKTAGVNLTDAEAETLFQLSTKLELFKILKTSFMEEITKNAKVMKYFLDNKLVTMHKEIATDANNKTVEVDVPDQSMEERISMLPDIFAHPILEKMVKGHKENIDLLAESDPRLKKEKYELEILNGFLPKEATDADIYAYLDEHYPSGVDQKMMGKVIGEVKAAFKRADGRLISECVKKRIS
;
A
#
# COMPACT_ATOMS: atom_id res chain seq x y z
N MET A 1 1.51 -4.47 -8.20
CA MET A 1 2.81 -4.46 -7.44
C MET A 1 3.22 -5.89 -7.11
N ASP A 2 4.42 -6.35 -7.51
CA ASP A 2 4.92 -7.70 -7.17
C ASP A 2 5.79 -7.67 -5.91
N ILE A 3 5.16 -7.91 -4.76
CA ILE A 3 5.83 -7.87 -3.45
C ILE A 3 6.87 -9.00 -3.28
N ASN A 4 6.67 -10.17 -3.92
CA ASN A 4 7.62 -11.27 -3.84
C ASN A 4 8.93 -10.92 -4.55
N LYS A 5 8.83 -10.28 -5.72
CA LYS A 5 9.99 -9.76 -6.46
C LYS A 5 10.74 -8.72 -5.64
N LEU A 6 10.03 -7.76 -5.03
CA LEU A 6 10.63 -6.73 -4.18
C LEU A 6 11.37 -7.32 -2.97
N ILE A 7 10.79 -8.32 -2.31
CA ILE A 7 11.46 -9.03 -1.21
C ILE A 7 12.75 -9.71 -1.68
N THR A 8 12.72 -10.34 -2.86
CA THR A 8 13.89 -11.03 -3.43
C THR A 8 15.01 -10.04 -3.75
N GLU A 9 14.69 -8.94 -4.40
CA GLU A 9 15.63 -7.87 -4.76
C GLU A 9 16.29 -7.27 -3.51
N VAL A 10 15.49 -6.88 -2.51
CA VAL A 10 16.01 -6.33 -1.26
C VAL A 10 16.88 -7.34 -0.50
N ASN A 11 16.51 -8.62 -0.49
CA ASN A 11 17.34 -9.67 0.14
C ASN A 11 18.69 -9.83 -0.54
N ALA A 12 18.76 -9.73 -1.86
CA ALA A 12 20.01 -9.85 -2.60
C ALA A 12 21.03 -8.77 -2.19
N GLU A 13 20.56 -7.56 -1.90
CA GLU A 13 21.40 -6.46 -1.42
C GLU A 13 21.69 -6.54 0.08
N TYR A 14 20.69 -6.96 0.87
CA TYR A 14 20.77 -7.02 2.33
C TYR A 14 21.74 -8.08 2.85
N MET A 15 21.71 -9.28 2.27
CA MET A 15 22.46 -10.43 2.80
C MET A 15 23.99 -10.22 2.82
N PRO A 16 24.64 -9.66 1.77
CA PRO A 16 26.07 -9.39 1.81
C PRO A 16 26.47 -8.42 2.92
N LEU A 17 25.72 -7.33 3.10
CA LEU A 17 25.99 -6.33 4.15
C LEU A 17 25.76 -6.91 5.55
N LYS A 18 24.72 -7.71 5.73
CA LYS A 18 24.44 -8.41 7.00
C LYS A 18 25.55 -9.41 7.35
N LEU A 19 26.06 -10.15 6.39
CA LEU A 19 27.19 -11.05 6.60
C LEU A 19 28.44 -10.27 7.00
N LYS A 20 28.74 -9.17 6.28
CA LYS A 20 29.86 -8.29 6.61
C LYS A 20 29.77 -7.77 8.04
N SER A 21 28.58 -7.30 8.48
CA SER A 21 28.36 -6.78 9.82
C SER A 21 28.56 -7.81 10.95
N LYS A 22 28.48 -9.11 10.63
CA LYS A 22 28.69 -10.22 11.60
C LYS A 22 30.11 -10.80 11.57
N THR A 23 30.93 -10.39 10.63
CA THR A 23 32.30 -10.90 10.48
C THR A 23 33.20 -10.26 11.53
N ALA A 24 33.86 -11.08 12.36
CA ALA A 24 34.74 -10.61 13.41
C ALA A 24 35.88 -9.74 12.85
N GLY A 25 36.11 -8.58 13.46
CA GLY A 25 37.16 -7.65 13.05
C GLY A 25 36.82 -6.79 11.81
N VAL A 26 35.61 -6.88 11.28
CA VAL A 26 35.15 -6.04 10.17
C VAL A 26 34.08 -5.08 10.65
N ASN A 27 34.34 -3.77 10.53
CA ASN A 27 33.36 -2.73 10.84
C ASN A 27 32.73 -2.24 9.54
N LEU A 28 31.44 -1.95 9.60
CA LEU A 28 30.75 -1.24 8.51
C LEU A 28 31.16 0.25 8.55
N THR A 29 31.26 0.87 7.40
CA THR A 29 31.28 2.34 7.30
C THR A 29 29.91 2.91 7.66
N ASP A 30 29.84 4.21 8.01
CA ASP A 30 28.56 4.86 8.31
C ASP A 30 27.56 4.74 7.16
N ALA A 31 28.03 4.85 5.91
CA ALA A 31 27.20 4.68 4.71
C ALA A 31 26.66 3.25 4.60
N GLU A 32 27.49 2.24 4.87
CA GLU A 32 27.06 0.82 4.86
C GLU A 32 26.08 0.51 6.00
N ALA A 33 26.30 1.09 7.17
CA ALA A 33 25.39 0.95 8.32
C ALA A 33 24.03 1.58 8.01
N GLU A 34 24.01 2.74 7.37
CA GLU A 34 22.77 3.39 6.92
C GLU A 34 22.07 2.56 5.84
N THR A 35 22.80 2.05 4.86
CA THR A 35 22.25 1.16 3.82
C THR A 35 21.66 -0.10 4.44
N LEU A 36 22.34 -0.72 5.39
CA LEU A 36 21.87 -1.91 6.10
C LEU A 36 20.56 -1.63 6.87
N PHE A 37 20.48 -0.46 7.54
CA PHE A 37 19.25 -0.01 8.20
C PHE A 37 18.10 0.12 7.20
N GLN A 38 18.31 0.79 6.08
CA GLN A 38 17.28 1.00 5.05
C GLN A 38 16.81 -0.33 4.44
N LEU A 39 17.73 -1.23 4.09
CA LEU A 39 17.39 -2.54 3.52
C LEU A 39 16.66 -3.43 4.54
N SER A 40 17.07 -3.43 5.80
CA SER A 40 16.38 -4.19 6.85
C SER A 40 14.95 -3.68 7.06
N THR A 41 14.77 -2.36 7.09
CA THR A 41 13.45 -1.72 7.22
C THR A 41 12.54 -2.05 6.04
N LYS A 42 13.06 -1.93 4.81
CA LYS A 42 12.31 -2.35 3.60
C LYS A 42 11.88 -3.81 3.67
N LEU A 43 12.78 -4.69 4.07
CA LEU A 43 12.51 -6.12 4.12
C LEU A 43 11.43 -6.47 5.15
N GLU A 44 11.48 -5.86 6.33
CA GLU A 44 10.44 -6.03 7.36
C GLU A 44 9.09 -5.52 6.86
N LEU A 45 9.05 -4.32 6.31
CA LEU A 45 7.83 -3.72 5.76
C LEU A 45 7.23 -4.59 4.65
N PHE A 46 8.03 -5.09 3.71
CA PHE A 46 7.54 -5.93 2.61
C PHE A 46 7.02 -7.29 3.08
N LYS A 47 7.59 -7.85 4.15
CA LYS A 47 7.05 -9.07 4.79
C LYS A 47 5.69 -8.82 5.43
N ILE A 48 5.51 -7.66 6.10
CA ILE A 48 4.22 -7.26 6.67
C ILE A 48 3.19 -7.06 5.55
N LEU A 49 3.56 -6.37 4.47
CA LEU A 49 2.70 -6.19 3.30
C LEU A 49 2.30 -7.53 2.67
N LYS A 50 3.26 -8.44 2.48
CA LYS A 50 2.97 -9.79 1.97
C LYS A 50 1.93 -10.49 2.83
N THR A 51 2.09 -10.46 4.15
CA THR A 51 1.14 -11.05 5.09
C THR A 51 -0.25 -10.42 4.96
N SER A 52 -0.32 -9.08 4.87
CA SER A 52 -1.59 -8.36 4.70
C SER A 52 -2.29 -8.71 3.38
N PHE A 53 -1.52 -8.89 2.30
CA PHE A 53 -2.07 -9.33 1.01
C PHE A 53 -2.57 -10.77 1.04
N MET A 54 -1.84 -11.68 1.71
CA MET A 54 -2.30 -13.06 1.94
C MET A 54 -3.62 -13.08 2.71
N GLU A 55 -3.74 -12.26 3.75
CA GLU A 55 -4.98 -12.14 4.52
C GLU A 55 -6.14 -11.62 3.68
N GLU A 56 -5.90 -10.60 2.85
CA GLU A 56 -6.92 -10.05 1.95
C GLU A 56 -7.41 -11.10 0.95
N ILE A 57 -6.49 -11.83 0.30
CA ILE A 57 -6.81 -12.90 -0.65
C ILE A 57 -7.62 -14.02 0.03
N THR A 58 -7.26 -14.34 1.29
CA THR A 58 -7.88 -15.45 2.02
C THR A 58 -9.26 -15.11 2.58
N LYS A 59 -9.41 -13.87 3.10
CA LYS A 59 -10.59 -13.46 3.87
C LYS A 59 -11.63 -12.71 3.03
N ASN A 60 -11.22 -12.09 1.91
CA ASN A 60 -12.11 -11.31 1.07
C ASN A 60 -12.60 -12.10 -0.16
N ALA A 61 -13.81 -12.63 -0.07
CA ALA A 61 -14.44 -13.39 -1.17
C ALA A 61 -14.53 -12.59 -2.49
N LYS A 62 -14.52 -11.25 -2.45
CA LYS A 62 -14.52 -10.41 -3.65
C LYS A 62 -13.21 -10.53 -4.43
N VAL A 63 -12.08 -10.75 -3.75
CA VAL A 63 -10.78 -10.95 -4.40
C VAL A 63 -10.81 -12.25 -5.21
N MET A 64 -11.26 -13.34 -4.60
CA MET A 64 -11.37 -14.62 -5.30
C MET A 64 -12.37 -14.55 -6.46
N LYS A 65 -13.52 -13.91 -6.23
CA LYS A 65 -14.48 -13.65 -7.32
C LYS A 65 -13.84 -12.88 -8.47
N TYR A 66 -13.08 -11.82 -8.18
CA TYR A 66 -12.37 -11.03 -9.19
C TYR A 66 -11.38 -11.91 -9.99
N PHE A 67 -10.60 -12.75 -9.30
CA PHE A 67 -9.65 -13.65 -9.96
C PHE A 67 -10.34 -14.62 -10.91
N LEU A 68 -11.46 -15.20 -10.51
CA LEU A 68 -12.23 -16.13 -11.34
C LEU A 68 -12.89 -15.42 -12.54
N ASP A 69 -13.55 -14.29 -12.30
CA ASP A 69 -14.21 -13.50 -13.35
C ASP A 69 -13.22 -13.03 -14.45
N ASN A 70 -11.97 -12.73 -14.06
CA ASN A 70 -10.91 -12.30 -14.98
C ASN A 70 -10.01 -13.45 -15.46
N LYS A 71 -10.34 -14.70 -15.16
CA LYS A 71 -9.59 -15.92 -15.54
C LYS A 71 -8.11 -15.89 -15.12
N LEU A 72 -7.82 -15.22 -13.98
CA LEU A 72 -6.49 -15.16 -13.39
C LEU A 72 -6.18 -16.40 -12.53
N VAL A 73 -7.22 -17.09 -12.07
CA VAL A 73 -7.13 -18.30 -11.24
C VAL A 73 -8.06 -19.34 -11.83
N THR A 74 -7.59 -20.59 -11.89
CA THR A 74 -8.36 -21.79 -12.16
C THR A 74 -8.53 -22.60 -10.89
N MET A 75 -9.55 -23.46 -10.84
CA MET A 75 -9.89 -24.26 -9.65
C MET A 75 -9.91 -25.73 -10.01
N HIS A 76 -9.46 -26.58 -9.09
CA HIS A 76 -9.66 -28.03 -9.16
C HIS A 76 -10.30 -28.53 -7.88
N LYS A 77 -10.76 -29.77 -7.91
CA LYS A 77 -11.35 -30.45 -6.76
C LYS A 77 -10.30 -31.23 -5.99
N GLU A 78 -10.24 -31.00 -4.68
CA GLU A 78 -9.45 -31.81 -3.76
C GLU A 78 -10.35 -32.45 -2.71
N ILE A 79 -9.89 -33.58 -2.16
CA ILE A 79 -10.55 -34.24 -1.05
C ILE A 79 -9.92 -33.77 0.24
N ALA A 80 -10.71 -33.13 1.09
CA ALA A 80 -10.30 -32.67 2.42
C ALA A 80 -11.14 -33.33 3.52
N THR A 81 -10.66 -33.20 4.76
CA THR A 81 -11.41 -33.63 5.94
C THR A 81 -11.95 -32.42 6.67
N ASP A 82 -13.24 -32.30 6.89
CA ASP A 82 -13.87 -31.23 7.62
C ASP A 82 -13.64 -31.34 9.15
N ALA A 83 -14.08 -30.30 9.89
CA ALA A 83 -13.96 -30.26 11.35
C ALA A 83 -14.67 -31.41 12.08
N ASN A 84 -15.55 -32.16 11.40
CA ASN A 84 -16.30 -33.31 11.93
C ASN A 84 -15.70 -34.65 11.46
N ASN A 85 -14.48 -34.67 10.94
CA ASN A 85 -13.79 -35.84 10.38
C ASN A 85 -14.51 -36.47 9.18
N LYS A 86 -15.31 -35.71 8.43
CA LYS A 86 -15.96 -36.18 7.19
C LYS A 86 -15.14 -35.78 5.99
N THR A 87 -15.05 -36.67 5.03
CA THR A 87 -14.44 -36.39 3.73
C THR A 87 -15.37 -35.51 2.90
N VAL A 88 -14.87 -34.36 2.44
CA VAL A 88 -15.60 -33.39 1.63
C VAL A 88 -14.76 -32.99 0.41
N GLU A 89 -15.42 -32.71 -0.71
CA GLU A 89 -14.76 -32.09 -1.85
C GLU A 89 -14.69 -30.57 -1.63
N VAL A 90 -13.52 -30.01 -1.85
CA VAL A 90 -13.28 -28.58 -1.77
C VAL A 90 -12.69 -28.07 -3.08
N ASP A 91 -13.09 -26.87 -3.47
CA ASP A 91 -12.49 -26.17 -4.61
C ASP A 91 -11.19 -25.51 -4.16
N VAL A 92 -10.08 -25.87 -4.79
CA VAL A 92 -8.74 -25.35 -4.49
C VAL A 92 -8.19 -24.60 -5.71
N PRO A 93 -7.64 -23.39 -5.53
CA PRO A 93 -6.99 -22.68 -6.62
C PRO A 93 -5.73 -23.41 -7.10
N ASP A 94 -5.57 -23.53 -8.43
CA ASP A 94 -4.36 -24.10 -9.05
C ASP A 94 -3.13 -23.22 -8.79
N GLN A 95 -3.34 -21.90 -8.70
CA GLN A 95 -2.25 -20.94 -8.47
C GLN A 95 -1.86 -20.90 -7.00
N SER A 96 -0.56 -20.96 -6.75
CA SER A 96 0.01 -20.80 -5.40
C SER A 96 -0.38 -19.45 -4.77
N MET A 97 -0.22 -19.32 -3.46
CA MET A 97 -0.46 -18.06 -2.77
C MET A 97 0.49 -16.96 -3.29
N GLU A 98 1.74 -17.30 -3.58
CA GLU A 98 2.74 -16.40 -4.14
C GLU A 98 2.32 -15.83 -5.49
N GLU A 99 1.81 -16.67 -6.39
CA GLU A 99 1.29 -16.23 -7.69
C GLU A 99 0.07 -15.34 -7.52
N ARG A 100 -0.86 -15.70 -6.65
CA ARG A 100 -2.06 -14.89 -6.37
C ARG A 100 -1.72 -13.52 -5.76
N ILE A 101 -0.71 -13.44 -4.90
CA ILE A 101 -0.21 -12.19 -4.35
C ILE A 101 0.35 -11.30 -5.47
N SER A 102 1.15 -11.87 -6.40
CA SER A 102 1.74 -11.10 -7.51
C SER A 102 0.69 -10.53 -8.46
N MET A 103 -0.46 -11.20 -8.55
CA MET A 103 -1.61 -10.81 -9.39
C MET A 103 -2.62 -9.92 -8.66
N LEU A 104 -2.44 -9.59 -7.36
CA LEU A 104 -3.40 -8.81 -6.59
C LEU A 104 -3.58 -7.41 -7.21
N PRO A 105 -4.80 -7.07 -7.70
CA PRO A 105 -5.02 -5.80 -8.36
C PRO A 105 -4.98 -4.63 -7.37
N ASP A 106 -4.62 -3.46 -7.89
CA ASP A 106 -4.51 -2.22 -7.10
C ASP A 106 -5.80 -1.87 -6.36
N ILE A 107 -6.97 -2.22 -6.91
CA ILE A 107 -8.27 -1.99 -6.25
C ILE A 107 -8.37 -2.68 -4.87
N PHE A 108 -7.63 -3.78 -4.66
CA PHE A 108 -7.56 -4.46 -3.37
C PHE A 108 -6.27 -4.16 -2.60
N ALA A 109 -5.16 -3.91 -3.31
CA ALA A 109 -3.88 -3.60 -2.69
C ALA A 109 -3.84 -2.17 -2.11
N HIS A 110 -4.37 -1.17 -2.83
CA HIS A 110 -4.33 0.23 -2.39
C HIS A 110 -5.01 0.49 -1.05
N PRO A 111 -6.21 -0.04 -0.74
CA PRO A 111 -6.82 0.16 0.58
C PRO A 111 -5.95 -0.36 1.75
N ILE A 112 -5.19 -1.44 1.54
CA ILE A 112 -4.25 -1.98 2.53
C ILE A 112 -3.10 -0.99 2.74
N LEU A 113 -2.50 -0.50 1.64
CA LEU A 113 -1.43 0.49 1.67
C LEU A 113 -1.89 1.79 2.34
N GLU A 114 -3.07 2.30 2.00
CA GLU A 114 -3.64 3.52 2.60
C GLU A 114 -3.86 3.38 4.10
N LYS A 115 -4.34 2.22 4.56
CA LYS A 115 -4.50 1.94 5.99
C LYS A 115 -3.15 1.95 6.70
N MET A 116 -2.10 1.39 6.10
CA MET A 116 -0.75 1.42 6.67
C MET A 116 -0.18 2.84 6.68
N VAL A 117 -0.30 3.58 5.59
CA VAL A 117 0.10 5.01 5.51
C VAL A 117 -0.54 5.83 6.63
N LYS A 118 -1.85 5.62 6.86
CA LYS A 118 -2.56 6.30 7.95
C LYS A 118 -1.97 5.93 9.31
N GLY A 119 -1.72 4.65 9.58
CA GLY A 119 -1.11 4.20 10.83
C GLY A 119 0.28 4.79 11.07
N HIS A 120 1.14 4.83 10.04
CA HIS A 120 2.47 5.44 10.14
C HIS A 120 2.38 6.97 10.37
N LYS A 121 1.45 7.68 9.71
CA LYS A 121 1.21 9.12 9.97
C LYS A 121 0.81 9.36 11.43
N GLU A 122 -0.15 8.59 11.95
CA GLU A 122 -0.58 8.67 13.35
C GLU A 122 0.56 8.36 14.33
N ASN A 123 1.41 7.36 14.05
CA ASN A 123 2.58 7.06 14.86
C ASN A 123 3.58 8.22 14.87
N ILE A 124 3.88 8.80 13.69
CA ILE A 124 4.79 9.95 13.55
C ILE A 124 4.30 11.14 14.37
N ASP A 125 3.00 11.43 14.35
CA ASP A 125 2.39 12.54 15.09
C ASP A 125 2.48 12.36 16.62
N LEU A 126 2.57 11.10 17.09
CA LEU A 126 2.67 10.76 18.52
C LEU A 126 4.11 10.68 19.02
N LEU A 127 5.11 10.57 18.15
CA LEU A 127 6.52 10.42 18.53
C LEU A 127 7.19 11.78 18.71
N ALA A 128 8.02 11.90 19.76
CA ALA A 128 8.89 13.05 19.92
C ALA A 128 9.97 13.11 18.82
N GLU A 129 10.44 14.30 18.46
CA GLU A 129 11.49 14.47 17.44
C GLU A 129 12.79 13.70 17.77
N SER A 130 13.09 13.50 19.05
CA SER A 130 14.24 12.73 19.51
C SER A 130 14.03 11.22 19.58
N ASP A 131 12.83 10.72 19.29
CA ASP A 131 12.54 9.30 19.36
C ASP A 131 13.25 8.53 18.23
N PRO A 132 14.06 7.52 18.53
CA PRO A 132 14.82 6.76 17.51
C PRO A 132 13.92 6.02 16.52
N ARG A 133 12.65 5.75 16.87
CA ARG A 133 11.68 5.10 15.98
C ARG A 133 11.20 6.04 14.88
N LEU A 134 11.25 7.36 15.07
CA LEU A 134 10.75 8.35 14.14
C LEU A 134 11.41 8.22 12.76
N LYS A 135 12.71 7.93 12.71
CA LYS A 135 13.45 7.70 11.46
C LYS A 135 12.89 6.51 10.69
N LYS A 136 12.60 5.41 11.37
CA LYS A 136 12.03 4.19 10.77
C LYS A 136 10.62 4.46 10.25
N GLU A 137 9.75 5.05 11.06
CA GLU A 137 8.36 5.38 10.68
C GLU A 137 8.30 6.29 9.44
N LYS A 138 9.13 7.33 9.39
CA LYS A 138 9.21 8.23 8.23
C LYS A 138 9.67 7.51 6.97
N TYR A 139 10.66 6.63 7.09
CA TYR A 139 11.18 5.88 5.96
C TYR A 139 10.17 4.86 5.44
N GLU A 140 9.47 4.13 6.32
CA GLU A 140 8.39 3.21 5.95
C GLU A 140 7.23 3.95 5.27
N LEU A 141 6.86 5.13 5.78
CA LEU A 141 5.85 5.99 5.18
C LEU A 141 6.24 6.44 3.75
N GLU A 142 7.51 6.81 3.53
CA GLU A 142 8.03 7.17 2.21
C GLU A 142 7.90 6.00 1.22
N ILE A 143 8.31 4.80 1.63
CA ILE A 143 8.20 3.58 0.81
C ILE A 143 6.75 3.29 0.43
N LEU A 144 5.84 3.33 1.41
CA LEU A 144 4.42 3.05 1.19
C LEU A 144 3.78 4.06 0.22
N ASN A 145 4.11 5.35 0.36
CA ASN A 145 3.63 6.39 -0.55
C ASN A 145 4.16 6.21 -1.98
N GLY A 146 5.34 5.61 -2.15
CA GLY A 146 5.88 5.28 -3.47
C GLY A 146 5.06 4.25 -4.25
N PHE A 147 4.26 3.42 -3.58
CA PHE A 147 3.37 2.42 -4.21
C PHE A 147 1.95 2.93 -4.47
N LEU A 148 1.62 4.08 -3.95
CA LEU A 148 0.30 4.68 -4.12
C LEU A 148 0.36 5.78 -5.20
N PRO A 149 -0.75 6.07 -5.88
CA PRO A 149 -0.84 7.26 -6.72
C PRO A 149 -0.46 8.49 -5.92
N LYS A 150 0.14 9.49 -6.58
CA LYS A 150 0.48 10.76 -5.92
C LYS A 150 -0.75 11.36 -5.25
N GLU A 151 -0.55 11.92 -4.05
CA GLU A 151 -1.57 12.77 -3.44
C GLU A 151 -1.76 14.02 -4.30
N ALA A 152 -3.00 14.43 -4.52
CA ALA A 152 -3.28 15.65 -5.27
C ALA A 152 -2.83 16.87 -4.49
N THR A 153 -2.17 17.80 -5.16
CA THR A 153 -1.78 19.10 -4.61
C THR A 153 -2.88 20.12 -4.82
N ASP A 154 -2.80 21.24 -4.12
CA ASP A 154 -3.66 22.41 -4.35
C ASP A 154 -3.68 22.80 -5.84
N ALA A 155 -2.50 22.80 -6.48
CA ALA A 155 -2.36 23.15 -7.89
C ALA A 155 -3.13 22.20 -8.81
N ASP A 156 -3.10 20.88 -8.53
CA ASP A 156 -3.86 19.88 -9.29
C ASP A 156 -5.36 20.11 -9.15
N ILE A 157 -5.81 20.40 -7.93
CA ILE A 157 -7.23 20.69 -7.64
C ILE A 157 -7.67 21.99 -8.34
N TYR A 158 -6.85 23.04 -8.28
CA TYR A 158 -7.17 24.30 -8.96
C TYR A 158 -7.19 24.13 -10.48
N ALA A 159 -6.25 23.39 -11.06
CA ALA A 159 -6.25 23.10 -12.49
C ALA A 159 -7.54 22.37 -12.92
N TYR A 160 -7.99 21.39 -12.14
CA TYR A 160 -9.26 20.71 -12.38
C TYR A 160 -10.45 21.66 -12.29
N LEU A 161 -10.48 22.53 -11.27
CA LEU A 161 -11.55 23.51 -11.09
C LEU A 161 -11.56 24.56 -12.21
N ASP A 162 -10.39 24.99 -12.70
CA ASP A 162 -10.27 25.94 -13.82
C ASP A 162 -10.78 25.33 -15.11
N GLU A 163 -10.52 24.06 -15.35
CA GLU A 163 -10.98 23.33 -16.53
C GLU A 163 -12.51 23.11 -16.53
N HIS A 164 -13.06 22.66 -15.39
CA HIS A 164 -14.45 22.24 -15.31
C HIS A 164 -15.42 23.33 -14.83
N TYR A 165 -14.90 24.34 -14.15
CA TYR A 165 -15.64 25.45 -13.56
C TYR A 165 -14.97 26.80 -13.83
N PRO A 166 -14.74 27.19 -15.10
CA PRO A 166 -13.99 28.40 -15.44
C PRO A 166 -14.65 29.70 -14.95
N SER A 167 -15.96 29.70 -14.77
CA SER A 167 -16.73 30.85 -14.25
C SER A 167 -16.84 30.89 -12.71
N GLY A 168 -16.13 30.00 -12.01
CA GLY A 168 -16.26 29.83 -10.57
C GLY A 168 -17.30 28.77 -10.20
N VAL A 169 -17.48 28.56 -8.90
CA VAL A 169 -18.40 27.55 -8.31
C VAL A 169 -19.55 28.26 -7.61
N ASP A 170 -20.79 27.99 -8.02
CA ASP A 170 -21.97 28.45 -7.26
C ASP A 170 -22.01 27.79 -5.89
N GLN A 171 -22.28 28.57 -4.85
CA GLN A 171 -22.38 28.09 -3.47
C GLN A 171 -23.33 26.90 -3.31
N LYS A 172 -24.43 26.86 -4.08
CA LYS A 172 -25.40 25.75 -4.08
C LYS A 172 -24.81 24.46 -4.66
N MET A 173 -23.80 24.57 -5.52
CA MET A 173 -23.13 23.43 -6.15
C MET A 173 -21.90 22.92 -5.39
N MET A 174 -21.50 23.62 -4.33
CA MET A 174 -20.27 23.31 -3.58
C MET A 174 -20.16 21.82 -3.20
N GLY A 175 -21.24 21.24 -2.66
CA GLY A 175 -21.25 19.81 -2.26
C GLY A 175 -21.06 18.85 -3.44
N LYS A 176 -21.69 19.16 -4.59
CA LYS A 176 -21.54 18.38 -5.84
C LYS A 176 -20.10 18.47 -6.35
N VAL A 177 -19.55 19.67 -6.43
CA VAL A 177 -18.17 19.91 -6.92
C VAL A 177 -17.14 19.22 -6.02
N ILE A 178 -17.30 19.28 -4.69
CA ILE A 178 -16.45 18.52 -3.75
C ILE A 178 -16.51 17.03 -4.05
N GLY A 179 -17.70 16.49 -4.34
CA GLY A 179 -17.88 15.08 -4.69
C GLY A 179 -17.17 14.70 -5.99
N GLU A 180 -17.25 15.55 -7.00
CA GLU A 180 -16.58 15.33 -8.31
C GLU A 180 -15.05 15.42 -8.19
N VAL A 181 -14.53 16.42 -7.47
CA VAL A 181 -13.08 16.52 -7.19
C VAL A 181 -12.58 15.29 -6.41
N LYS A 182 -13.35 14.81 -5.40
CA LYS A 182 -13.01 13.57 -4.69
C LYS A 182 -13.00 12.33 -5.59
N ALA A 183 -13.89 12.27 -6.55
CA ALA A 183 -13.93 11.17 -7.52
C ALA A 183 -12.74 11.20 -8.48
N ALA A 184 -12.32 12.41 -8.90
CA ALA A 184 -11.15 12.61 -9.75
C ALA A 184 -9.84 12.36 -9.00
N PHE A 185 -9.74 12.81 -7.75
CA PHE A 185 -8.54 12.72 -6.92
C PHE A 185 -8.79 11.87 -5.67
N LYS A 186 -8.77 10.55 -5.84
CA LYS A 186 -9.10 9.59 -4.76
C LYS A 186 -8.24 9.73 -3.50
N ARG A 187 -7.01 10.26 -3.63
CA ARG A 187 -6.06 10.47 -2.53
C ARG A 187 -5.89 11.94 -2.10
N ALA A 188 -6.77 12.83 -2.54
CA ALA A 188 -6.74 14.20 -2.05
C ALA A 188 -7.32 14.30 -0.63
N ASP A 189 -6.70 15.12 0.23
CA ASP A 189 -7.24 15.44 1.54
C ASP A 189 -8.61 16.14 1.37
N GLY A 190 -9.62 15.63 2.07
CA GLY A 190 -10.97 16.19 1.99
C GLY A 190 -11.08 17.62 2.50
N ARG A 191 -10.19 18.05 3.43
CA ARG A 191 -10.11 19.44 3.89
C ARG A 191 -9.54 20.32 2.80
N LEU A 192 -8.42 19.88 2.17
CA LEU A 192 -7.78 20.56 1.06
C LEU A 192 -8.77 20.78 -0.09
N ILE A 193 -9.50 19.74 -0.51
CA ILE A 193 -10.55 19.86 -1.55
C ILE A 193 -11.58 20.92 -1.14
N SER A 194 -12.08 20.84 0.10
CA SER A 194 -13.11 21.76 0.58
C SER A 194 -12.61 23.21 0.62
N GLU A 195 -11.35 23.43 0.98
CA GLU A 195 -10.72 24.76 0.99
C GLU A 195 -10.53 25.32 -0.43
N CYS A 196 -10.02 24.50 -1.35
CA CYS A 196 -9.85 24.89 -2.74
C CYS A 196 -11.18 25.24 -3.41
N VAL A 197 -12.20 24.41 -3.20
CA VAL A 197 -13.55 24.68 -3.74
C VAL A 197 -14.15 25.93 -3.13
N LYS A 198 -14.03 26.14 -1.80
CA LYS A 198 -14.52 27.37 -1.13
C LYS A 198 -13.87 28.66 -1.68
N LYS A 199 -12.58 28.62 -1.97
CA LYS A 199 -11.86 29.77 -2.55
C LYS A 199 -12.30 30.08 -3.99
N ARG A 200 -13.00 29.17 -4.64
CA ARG A 200 -13.54 29.32 -6.00
C ARG A 200 -15.03 29.66 -6.04
N ILE A 201 -15.67 29.84 -4.90
CA ILE A 201 -17.07 30.28 -4.83
C ILE A 201 -17.13 31.74 -5.26
N SER A 202 -17.93 31.99 -6.26
CA SER A 202 -18.23 33.34 -6.81
C SER A 202 -19.59 33.84 -6.35
#